data_a866e84acaa46049a3fa3b83d673fe71
#
_entry.id   a866e84acaa46049a3fa3b83d673fe71
#
_cell.length_a   1.000
_cell.length_b   1.000
_cell.length_c   1.000
_cell.angle_alpha   90.00
_cell.angle_beta   90.00
_cell.angle_gamma   90.00
#
_symmetry.space_group_name_H-M   'P 1'
#
loop_
_entity.id
_entity.type
_entity.pdbx_description
1 polymer ?
#
loop_
_entity_poly.entity_id
_entity_poly.type
_entity_poly.pdbx_seq_one_letter_code
_entity_poly.pdbx_strand_id
1 'polypeptide(L)'
;MTHATSQGDESGSAAARPGRRGLLLLTDFFPYEVGEEFLEQEIETLCSAYDDVLIVPVRLSEGARQTRTLPDNARCALLPASRLPDWRFHAILRAPQILLGRERMVETPPWKHPGRFGMDVRFAAIALSAYGRMRRLLPSLGLESVDHLTIYSYWFFTGAALGGMLRRREFKGRPVVVVARAHAYDVDEADAPRGYVPSRGFVMRAVDRVYPISEYAAGFLRRRFPRARNIEVRRLGVPAAVRRDRRRTDPFQLVSCSHMAPYKRVHLIVEAVAELERRGRKVAWTHIGEFDAERLAAMRRRAEDAISSTPVTFTGHLTNTEVRELYAGTDFSCFLNCSDGEGVPVAVMEAQAAGLPVVATAAGGTGEIVHDRENGRLIPVETTAGQIADAIESVMDLGDEEYAAMSRNANATWAAMSDARRQYREFVDGLVALEG
;
A
#
# COMPACT_ATOMS: atom_id res chain seq x y z
N MET A 1 -8.44 -76.82 -25.42
CA MET A 1 -8.39 -75.99 -24.17
C MET A 1 -7.69 -74.69 -24.52
N THR A 2 -8.48 -73.74 -24.84
CA THR A 2 -8.04 -72.37 -25.29
C THR A 2 -8.20 -71.38 -24.16
N HIS A 3 -7.08 -70.88 -23.70
CA HIS A 3 -7.07 -69.78 -22.75
C HIS A 3 -7.21 -68.42 -23.49
N ALA A 4 -8.30 -67.74 -23.26
CA ALA A 4 -8.50 -66.34 -23.67
C ALA A 4 -7.92 -65.45 -22.60
N THR A 5 -6.91 -64.60 -22.95
CA THR A 5 -6.37 -63.50 -22.14
C THR A 5 -7.20 -62.29 -22.43
N SER A 6 -7.91 -61.75 -21.41
CA SER A 6 -8.57 -60.47 -21.45
C SER A 6 -7.54 -59.34 -21.29
N GLN A 7 -7.40 -58.51 -22.31
CA GLN A 7 -6.72 -57.23 -22.20
C GLN A 7 -7.63 -56.26 -21.44
N GLY A 8 -7.19 -55.81 -20.27
CA GLY A 8 -7.79 -54.71 -19.53
C GLY A 8 -7.44 -53.38 -20.20
N ASP A 9 -8.48 -52.68 -20.55
CA ASP A 9 -8.43 -51.33 -21.11
C ASP A 9 -8.13 -50.33 -19.96
N GLU A 10 -6.86 -49.97 -19.78
CA GLU A 10 -6.47 -48.87 -18.91
C GLU A 10 -6.68 -47.55 -19.65
N SER A 11 -7.92 -47.05 -19.63
CA SER A 11 -8.20 -45.67 -19.96
C SER A 11 -7.67 -44.75 -18.84
N GLY A 12 -6.39 -44.46 -18.90
CA GLY A 12 -5.76 -43.43 -18.07
C GLY A 12 -6.44 -42.09 -18.34
N SER A 13 -7.25 -41.67 -17.39
CA SER A 13 -7.76 -40.30 -17.35
C SER A 13 -6.54 -39.36 -17.33
N ALA A 14 -6.23 -38.78 -18.49
CA ALA A 14 -5.26 -37.71 -18.60
C ALA A 14 -5.81 -36.52 -17.75
N ALA A 15 -5.21 -36.30 -16.58
CA ALA A 15 -5.50 -35.13 -15.80
C ALA A 15 -5.32 -33.90 -16.72
N ALA A 16 -6.40 -33.14 -16.94
CA ALA A 16 -6.37 -31.96 -17.75
C ALA A 16 -5.26 -31.06 -17.20
N ARG A 17 -4.33 -30.63 -18.07
CA ARG A 17 -3.30 -29.66 -17.67
C ARG A 17 -4.03 -28.44 -17.15
N PRO A 18 -3.66 -27.91 -15.97
CA PRO A 18 -4.25 -26.68 -15.48
C PRO A 18 -4.06 -25.60 -16.55
N GLY A 19 -5.13 -24.86 -16.86
CA GLY A 19 -5.11 -23.82 -17.89
C GLY A 19 -4.04 -22.77 -17.56
N ARG A 20 -3.41 -22.21 -18.61
CA ARG A 20 -2.37 -21.17 -18.47
C ARG A 20 -2.96 -19.90 -17.85
N ARG A 21 -2.35 -19.41 -16.77
CA ARG A 21 -2.78 -18.21 -16.05
C ARG A 21 -1.97 -16.99 -16.43
N GLY A 22 -2.64 -15.89 -16.79
CA GLY A 22 -2.01 -14.61 -17.03
C GLY A 22 -2.47 -13.54 -16.03
N LEU A 23 -1.55 -12.68 -15.63
CA LEU A 23 -1.81 -11.52 -14.80
C LEU A 23 -1.52 -10.24 -15.57
N LEU A 24 -2.51 -9.36 -15.69
CA LEU A 24 -2.31 -7.97 -16.12
C LEU A 24 -2.30 -7.07 -14.88
N LEU A 25 -1.11 -6.67 -14.42
CA LEU A 25 -0.91 -5.78 -13.29
C LEU A 25 -0.88 -4.33 -13.76
N LEU A 26 -1.85 -3.53 -13.31
CA LEU A 26 -1.97 -2.11 -13.60
C LEU A 26 -1.47 -1.29 -12.41
N THR A 27 -0.35 -0.60 -12.59
CA THR A 27 0.33 0.24 -11.60
C THR A 27 0.26 1.70 -11.98
N ASP A 28 0.67 2.62 -11.12
CA ASP A 28 0.87 4.02 -11.53
C ASP A 28 2.25 4.21 -12.18
N PHE A 29 3.33 3.75 -11.54
CA PHE A 29 4.71 3.94 -11.96
C PHE A 29 5.55 2.67 -11.96
N PHE A 30 5.31 1.71 -11.06
CA PHE A 30 6.12 0.49 -10.95
C PHE A 30 6.21 -0.25 -12.29
N PRO A 31 7.40 -0.70 -12.74
CA PRO A 31 8.70 -0.77 -12.05
C PRO A 31 9.67 0.39 -12.37
N TYR A 32 9.20 1.59 -12.71
CA TYR A 32 10.06 2.69 -13.18
C TYR A 32 10.45 3.65 -12.07
N GLU A 33 9.60 4.56 -11.66
CA GLU A 33 9.91 5.65 -10.73
C GLU A 33 9.86 5.22 -9.26
N VAL A 34 10.08 6.17 -8.37
CA VAL A 34 9.88 6.01 -6.91
C VAL A 34 8.38 5.90 -6.62
N GLY A 35 8.02 5.13 -5.61
CA GLY A 35 6.65 4.81 -5.23
C GLY A 35 6.29 3.35 -5.52
N GLU A 36 5.24 2.88 -4.90
CA GLU A 36 4.75 1.49 -5.03
C GLU A 36 5.78 0.45 -4.57
N GLU A 37 6.62 0.80 -3.57
CA GLU A 37 7.72 -0.03 -3.06
C GLU A 37 7.25 -1.39 -2.54
N PHE A 38 6.00 -1.50 -2.09
CA PHE A 38 5.41 -2.77 -1.67
C PHE A 38 5.33 -3.81 -2.79
N LEU A 39 5.21 -3.34 -4.05
CA LEU A 39 5.20 -4.25 -5.19
C LEU A 39 6.53 -4.98 -5.39
N GLU A 40 7.65 -4.45 -4.88
CA GLU A 40 8.94 -5.14 -4.92
C GLU A 40 8.91 -6.46 -4.14
N GLN A 41 8.10 -6.53 -3.09
CA GLN A 41 7.92 -7.73 -2.28
C GLN A 41 6.76 -8.61 -2.78
N GLU A 42 5.73 -8.00 -3.35
CA GLU A 42 4.53 -8.69 -3.82
C GLU A 42 4.75 -9.39 -5.16
N ILE A 43 5.58 -8.80 -6.05
CA ILE A 43 5.77 -9.25 -7.43
C ILE A 43 6.32 -10.68 -7.52
N GLU A 44 7.23 -11.08 -6.63
CA GLU A 44 7.78 -12.44 -6.59
C GLU A 44 6.68 -13.48 -6.31
N THR A 45 5.78 -13.17 -5.37
CA THR A 45 4.66 -14.06 -5.02
C THR A 45 3.65 -14.13 -6.16
N LEU A 46 3.35 -13.01 -6.82
CA LEU A 46 2.50 -12.98 -8.02
C LEU A 46 3.11 -13.83 -9.14
N CYS A 47 4.40 -13.66 -9.42
CA CYS A 47 5.10 -14.42 -10.45
C CYS A 47 5.19 -15.92 -10.15
N SER A 48 5.12 -16.33 -8.89
CA SER A 48 5.09 -17.76 -8.53
C SER A 48 3.75 -18.44 -8.82
N ALA A 49 2.67 -17.68 -8.96
CA ALA A 49 1.31 -18.19 -9.16
C ALA A 49 0.76 -18.03 -10.57
N TYR A 50 1.37 -17.18 -11.38
CA TYR A 50 0.98 -16.86 -12.75
C TYR A 50 2.07 -17.22 -13.74
N ASP A 51 1.68 -17.81 -14.89
CA ASP A 51 2.63 -18.22 -15.95
C ASP A 51 3.19 -17.01 -16.73
N ASP A 52 2.41 -15.93 -16.85
CA ASP A 52 2.78 -14.69 -17.56
C ASP A 52 2.27 -13.48 -16.77
N VAL A 53 3.17 -12.63 -16.32
CA VAL A 53 2.86 -11.40 -15.58
C VAL A 53 3.21 -10.20 -16.44
N LEU A 54 2.20 -9.48 -16.88
CA LEU A 54 2.35 -8.26 -17.65
C LEU A 54 2.07 -7.04 -16.79
N ILE A 55 3.03 -6.15 -16.66
CA ILE A 55 2.93 -4.91 -15.87
C ILE A 55 2.73 -3.73 -16.82
N VAL A 56 1.70 -2.92 -16.55
CA VAL A 56 1.41 -1.72 -17.34
C VAL A 56 1.23 -0.51 -16.41
N PRO A 57 2.24 0.38 -16.34
CA PRO A 57 2.12 1.64 -15.62
C PRO A 57 1.16 2.59 -16.35
N VAL A 58 0.05 2.97 -15.71
CA VAL A 58 -1.01 3.75 -16.38
C VAL A 58 -0.68 5.25 -16.47
N ARG A 59 0.21 5.76 -15.63
CA ARG A 59 0.62 7.18 -15.61
C ARG A 59 1.85 7.47 -16.45
N LEU A 60 2.60 6.44 -16.82
CA LEU A 60 3.77 6.57 -17.68
C LEU A 60 3.45 6.38 -19.15
N SER A 61 4.40 6.74 -19.99
CA SER A 61 4.39 6.54 -21.44
C SER A 61 5.80 6.23 -21.94
N GLU A 62 5.92 5.92 -23.22
CA GLU A 62 7.19 5.64 -23.86
C GLU A 62 8.30 6.64 -23.46
N GLY A 63 9.52 6.14 -23.28
CA GLY A 63 10.70 6.93 -22.89
C GLY A 63 11.05 6.85 -21.39
N ALA A 64 10.19 6.33 -20.51
CA ALA A 64 10.55 6.09 -19.12
C ALA A 64 11.61 4.98 -19.01
N ARG A 65 12.55 5.12 -18.04
CA ARG A 65 13.57 4.12 -17.78
C ARG A 65 13.17 3.24 -16.57
N GLN A 66 13.19 1.93 -16.77
CA GLN A 66 12.95 0.97 -15.70
C GLN A 66 14.07 1.06 -14.65
N THR A 67 13.68 1.12 -13.37
CA THR A 67 14.59 1.27 -12.23
C THR A 67 14.67 0.01 -11.36
N ARG A 68 13.69 -0.91 -11.50
CA ARG A 68 13.60 -2.13 -10.70
C ARG A 68 13.71 -3.37 -11.58
N THR A 69 14.37 -4.39 -11.08
CA THR A 69 14.42 -5.71 -11.72
C THR A 69 13.10 -6.45 -11.55
N LEU A 70 12.76 -7.28 -12.53
CA LEU A 70 11.56 -8.10 -12.51
C LEU A 70 11.94 -9.58 -12.58
N PRO A 71 11.12 -10.50 -12.02
CA PRO A 71 11.28 -11.93 -12.25
C PRO A 71 11.17 -12.30 -13.74
N ASP A 72 11.71 -13.45 -14.13
CA ASP A 72 11.85 -13.88 -15.54
C ASP A 72 10.53 -13.98 -16.30
N ASN A 73 9.43 -14.35 -15.62
CA ASN A 73 8.10 -14.45 -16.22
C ASN A 73 7.28 -13.15 -16.10
N ALA A 74 7.91 -12.06 -15.63
CA ALA A 74 7.32 -10.73 -15.60
C ALA A 74 7.92 -9.82 -16.67
N ARG A 75 7.06 -9.11 -17.38
CA ARG A 75 7.48 -8.12 -18.38
C ARG A 75 6.66 -6.86 -18.24
N CYS A 76 7.24 -5.75 -18.67
CA CYS A 76 6.59 -4.46 -18.62
C CYS A 76 6.30 -3.93 -20.02
N ALA A 77 5.15 -3.27 -20.18
CA ALA A 77 4.80 -2.56 -21.41
C ALA A 77 4.30 -1.17 -21.08
N LEU A 78 4.87 -0.16 -21.74
CA LEU A 78 4.47 1.23 -21.56
C LEU A 78 3.29 1.58 -22.48
N LEU A 79 2.36 2.36 -21.96
CA LEU A 79 1.26 2.86 -22.76
C LEU A 79 1.79 3.82 -23.84
N PRO A 80 1.37 3.69 -25.12
CA PRO A 80 1.74 4.63 -26.17
C PRO A 80 1.35 6.06 -25.78
N ALA A 81 2.08 7.05 -26.25
CA ALA A 81 1.79 8.45 -25.99
C ALA A 81 0.33 8.82 -26.31
N SER A 82 -0.24 9.73 -25.54
CA SER A 82 -1.58 10.24 -25.82
C SER A 82 -1.57 11.04 -27.13
N ARG A 83 -2.59 10.83 -27.96
CA ARG A 83 -2.78 11.62 -29.19
C ARG A 83 -3.32 13.02 -28.92
N LEU A 84 -3.87 13.24 -27.73
CA LEU A 84 -4.42 14.53 -27.31
C LEU A 84 -3.57 15.08 -26.15
N PRO A 85 -3.27 16.37 -26.16
CA PRO A 85 -2.30 16.97 -25.23
C PRO A 85 -2.79 17.01 -23.78
N ASP A 86 -4.11 17.08 -23.54
CA ASP A 86 -4.70 17.24 -22.21
C ASP A 86 -6.00 16.42 -22.08
N TRP A 87 -6.34 16.06 -20.85
CA TRP A 87 -7.59 15.39 -20.48
C TRP A 87 -8.84 16.17 -20.92
N ARG A 88 -8.79 17.50 -21.02
CA ARG A 88 -9.88 18.36 -21.46
C ARG A 88 -10.32 18.05 -22.89
N PHE A 89 -9.38 17.80 -23.80
CA PHE A 89 -9.65 17.39 -25.17
C PHE A 89 -10.32 16.00 -25.19
N HIS A 90 -9.85 15.08 -24.33
CA HIS A 90 -10.51 13.79 -24.16
C HIS A 90 -11.93 13.95 -23.63
N ALA A 91 -12.17 14.86 -22.67
CA ALA A 91 -13.51 15.13 -22.13
C ALA A 91 -14.47 15.64 -23.19
N ILE A 92 -14.04 16.59 -24.04
CA ILE A 92 -14.85 17.13 -25.14
C ILE A 92 -15.15 16.02 -26.17
N LEU A 93 -14.14 15.35 -26.68
CA LEU A 93 -14.29 14.31 -27.70
C LEU A 93 -15.15 13.12 -27.22
N ARG A 94 -15.11 12.81 -25.95
CA ARG A 94 -15.81 11.69 -25.34
C ARG A 94 -17.04 12.10 -24.54
N ALA A 95 -17.46 13.37 -24.62
CA ALA A 95 -18.58 13.89 -23.84
C ALA A 95 -19.86 13.02 -23.92
N PRO A 96 -20.32 12.55 -25.10
CA PRO A 96 -21.48 11.67 -25.15
C PRO A 96 -21.28 10.36 -24.40
N GLN A 97 -20.10 9.77 -24.46
CA GLN A 97 -19.76 8.54 -23.74
C GLN A 97 -19.67 8.76 -22.23
N ILE A 98 -19.10 9.90 -21.79
CA ILE A 98 -18.96 10.25 -20.37
C ILE A 98 -20.31 10.53 -19.75
N LEU A 99 -21.17 11.31 -20.42
CA LEU A 99 -22.41 11.82 -19.85
C LEU A 99 -23.60 10.87 -20.03
N LEU A 100 -23.67 10.20 -21.20
CA LEU A 100 -24.82 9.37 -21.60
C LEU A 100 -24.47 7.87 -21.70
N GLY A 101 -23.20 7.52 -21.47
CA GLY A 101 -22.73 6.14 -21.59
C GLY A 101 -23.33 5.22 -20.53
N ARG A 102 -23.59 3.95 -20.90
CA ARG A 102 -24.15 2.91 -20.01
C ARG A 102 -23.31 2.66 -18.74
N GLU A 103 -22.06 3.06 -18.75
CA GLU A 103 -21.12 2.83 -17.62
C GLU A 103 -21.36 3.77 -16.44
N ARG A 104 -22.11 4.86 -16.65
CA ARG A 104 -22.42 5.85 -15.59
C ARG A 104 -21.17 6.31 -14.84
N MET A 105 -20.21 6.86 -15.61
CA MET A 105 -18.94 7.32 -15.07
C MET A 105 -19.09 8.58 -14.22
N VAL A 106 -20.06 9.41 -14.53
CA VAL A 106 -20.41 10.62 -13.76
C VAL A 106 -21.52 10.28 -12.78
N GLU A 107 -21.26 10.52 -11.51
CA GLU A 107 -22.20 10.18 -10.43
C GLU A 107 -22.91 11.41 -9.87
N THR A 108 -22.29 12.56 -10.00
CA THR A 108 -22.80 13.81 -9.42
C THR A 108 -23.38 14.70 -10.53
N PRO A 109 -24.67 15.03 -10.50
CA PRO A 109 -25.25 15.96 -11.46
C PRO A 109 -24.68 17.37 -11.30
N PRO A 110 -24.45 18.12 -12.42
CA PRO A 110 -23.83 19.43 -12.37
C PRO A 110 -24.61 20.46 -11.54
N TRP A 111 -25.94 20.38 -11.53
CA TRP A 111 -26.81 21.30 -10.78
C TRP A 111 -26.81 21.07 -9.26
N LYS A 112 -26.37 19.89 -8.77
CA LYS A 112 -26.23 19.63 -7.33
C LYS A 112 -24.86 20.06 -6.82
N HIS A 113 -23.80 19.65 -7.50
CA HIS A 113 -22.42 19.91 -7.09
C HIS A 113 -21.51 20.07 -8.32
N PRO A 114 -21.42 21.27 -8.92
CA PRO A 114 -20.65 21.48 -10.16
C PRO A 114 -19.16 21.12 -10.02
N GLY A 115 -18.56 21.32 -8.85
CA GLY A 115 -17.18 20.95 -8.59
C GLY A 115 -16.95 19.42 -8.61
N ARG A 116 -17.84 18.63 -8.00
CA ARG A 116 -17.77 17.16 -8.01
C ARG A 116 -18.05 16.61 -9.40
N PHE A 117 -19.03 17.19 -10.11
CA PHE A 117 -19.28 16.87 -11.52
C PHE A 117 -18.02 17.05 -12.37
N GLY A 118 -17.32 18.18 -12.23
CA GLY A 118 -16.08 18.43 -12.95
C GLY A 118 -14.99 17.41 -12.62
N MET A 119 -14.90 16.94 -11.37
CA MET A 119 -13.98 15.89 -10.95
C MET A 119 -14.32 14.53 -11.59
N ASP A 120 -15.61 14.16 -11.62
CA ASP A 120 -16.07 12.94 -12.30
C ASP A 120 -15.76 12.96 -13.79
N VAL A 121 -16.04 14.09 -14.48
CA VAL A 121 -15.74 14.27 -15.90
C VAL A 121 -14.24 14.15 -16.16
N ARG A 122 -13.41 14.80 -15.34
CA ARG A 122 -11.94 14.68 -15.44
C ARG A 122 -11.47 13.24 -15.26
N PHE A 123 -11.96 12.55 -14.23
CA PHE A 123 -11.61 11.15 -13.99
C PHE A 123 -12.01 10.25 -15.16
N ALA A 124 -13.25 10.39 -15.65
CA ALA A 124 -13.75 9.63 -16.79
C ALA A 124 -12.93 9.88 -18.08
N ALA A 125 -12.54 11.14 -18.33
CA ALA A 125 -11.71 11.49 -19.46
C ALA A 125 -10.32 10.85 -19.38
N ILE A 126 -9.69 10.86 -18.21
CA ILE A 126 -8.39 10.21 -17.97
C ILE A 126 -8.51 8.69 -18.16
N ALA A 127 -9.54 8.05 -17.56
CA ALA A 127 -9.77 6.61 -17.68
C ALA A 127 -10.02 6.20 -19.15
N LEU A 128 -10.80 6.96 -19.92
CA LEU A 128 -11.04 6.72 -21.33
C LEU A 128 -9.80 6.97 -22.20
N SER A 129 -8.94 7.91 -21.82
CA SER A 129 -7.64 8.11 -22.46
C SER A 129 -6.74 6.90 -22.25
N ALA A 130 -6.62 6.42 -21.01
CA ALA A 130 -5.87 5.22 -20.66
C ALA A 130 -6.40 4.00 -21.43
N TYR A 131 -7.73 3.80 -21.47
CA TYR A 131 -8.36 2.75 -22.25
C TYR A 131 -8.02 2.84 -23.75
N GLY A 132 -8.11 4.01 -24.35
CA GLY A 132 -7.77 4.20 -25.76
C GLY A 132 -6.29 3.93 -26.09
N ARG A 133 -5.39 4.21 -25.14
CA ARG A 133 -3.95 3.89 -25.23
C ARG A 133 -3.74 2.38 -25.09
N MET A 134 -4.34 1.77 -24.08
CA MET A 134 -4.25 0.33 -23.81
C MET A 134 -4.79 -0.49 -24.99
N ARG A 135 -5.92 -0.10 -25.59
CA ARG A 135 -6.49 -0.76 -26.76
C ARG A 135 -5.52 -0.82 -27.95
N ARG A 136 -4.68 0.20 -28.14
CA ARG A 136 -3.66 0.19 -29.20
C ARG A 136 -2.49 -0.74 -28.88
N LEU A 137 -2.22 -0.95 -27.59
CA LEU A 137 -1.15 -1.80 -27.10
C LEU A 137 -1.54 -3.29 -27.07
N LEU A 138 -2.82 -3.60 -26.80
CA LEU A 138 -3.32 -4.97 -26.60
C LEU A 138 -2.85 -6.00 -27.63
N PRO A 139 -2.86 -5.74 -28.96
CA PRO A 139 -2.46 -6.74 -29.95
C PRO A 139 -1.00 -7.21 -29.81
N SER A 140 -0.13 -6.39 -29.19
CA SER A 140 1.29 -6.73 -28.98
C SER A 140 1.56 -7.44 -27.65
N LEU A 141 0.55 -7.65 -26.82
CA LEU A 141 0.74 -8.12 -25.45
C LEU A 141 0.63 -9.65 -25.29
N GLY A 142 0.11 -10.35 -26.30
CA GLY A 142 0.02 -11.82 -26.28
C GLY A 142 -0.96 -12.38 -25.23
N LEU A 143 -1.90 -11.57 -24.75
CA LEU A 143 -2.87 -11.98 -23.72
C LEU A 143 -3.90 -12.99 -24.22
N GLU A 144 -3.95 -13.26 -25.53
CA GLU A 144 -4.80 -14.30 -26.11
C GLU A 144 -4.33 -15.73 -25.75
N SER A 145 -3.05 -15.87 -25.39
CA SER A 145 -2.41 -17.17 -25.12
C SER A 145 -2.68 -17.73 -23.73
N VAL A 146 -3.39 -17.00 -22.88
CA VAL A 146 -3.73 -17.45 -21.51
C VAL A 146 -5.20 -17.89 -21.44
N ASP A 147 -5.47 -18.93 -20.67
CA ASP A 147 -6.82 -19.47 -20.48
C ASP A 147 -7.60 -18.66 -19.46
N HIS A 148 -6.95 -18.27 -18.37
CA HIS A 148 -7.47 -17.43 -17.30
C HIS A 148 -6.69 -16.12 -17.24
N LEU A 149 -7.40 -15.00 -17.20
CA LEU A 149 -6.81 -13.67 -17.10
C LEU A 149 -7.29 -12.96 -15.86
N THR A 150 -6.37 -12.63 -14.95
CA THR A 150 -6.64 -11.71 -13.85
C THR A 150 -6.10 -10.33 -14.19
N ILE A 151 -6.94 -9.31 -14.08
CA ILE A 151 -6.55 -7.90 -14.18
C ILE A 151 -6.53 -7.35 -12.76
N TYR A 152 -5.34 -7.05 -12.28
CA TYR A 152 -5.12 -6.52 -10.94
C TYR A 152 -4.68 -5.07 -11.01
N SER A 153 -5.48 -4.14 -10.48
CA SER A 153 -5.12 -2.75 -10.30
C SER A 153 -4.54 -2.52 -8.90
N TYR A 154 -3.31 -2.05 -8.83
CA TYR A 154 -2.69 -1.74 -7.54
C TYR A 154 -3.37 -0.60 -6.80
N TRP A 155 -4.01 0.34 -7.52
CA TRP A 155 -4.79 1.45 -6.97
C TRP A 155 -6.27 1.34 -7.33
N PHE A 156 -7.13 1.72 -6.40
CA PHE A 156 -8.58 1.76 -6.63
C PHE A 156 -9.01 3.03 -7.38
N PHE A 157 -8.30 3.35 -8.47
CA PHE A 157 -8.47 4.52 -9.32
C PHE A 157 -8.55 4.16 -10.82
N THR A 158 -7.75 4.86 -11.62
CA THR A 158 -7.74 4.74 -13.09
C THR A 158 -7.49 3.32 -13.57
N GLY A 159 -6.57 2.58 -12.93
CA GLY A 159 -6.27 1.19 -13.28
C GLY A 159 -7.48 0.28 -13.10
N ALA A 160 -8.21 0.40 -11.98
CA ALA A 160 -9.42 -0.39 -11.72
C ALA A 160 -10.54 -0.06 -12.73
N ALA A 161 -10.72 1.21 -13.08
CA ALA A 161 -11.65 1.65 -14.13
C ALA A 161 -11.26 1.06 -15.49
N LEU A 162 -9.96 1.10 -15.83
CA LEU A 162 -9.40 0.53 -17.06
C LEU A 162 -9.65 -0.98 -17.13
N GLY A 163 -9.33 -1.71 -16.08
CA GLY A 163 -9.55 -3.16 -15.99
C GLY A 163 -11.01 -3.55 -16.28
N GLY A 164 -11.95 -2.87 -15.65
CA GLY A 164 -13.37 -3.11 -15.90
C GLY A 164 -13.82 -2.76 -17.32
N MET A 165 -13.25 -1.73 -17.96
CA MET A 165 -13.51 -1.41 -19.37
C MET A 165 -12.93 -2.47 -20.30
N LEU A 166 -11.71 -2.94 -20.05
CA LEU A 166 -11.06 -4.00 -20.83
C LEU A 166 -11.88 -5.30 -20.78
N ARG A 167 -12.29 -5.74 -19.60
CA ARG A 167 -13.15 -6.93 -19.44
C ARG A 167 -14.42 -6.83 -20.28
N ARG A 168 -15.13 -5.70 -20.19
CA ARG A 168 -16.43 -5.53 -20.88
C ARG A 168 -16.35 -5.35 -22.39
N ARG A 169 -15.25 -4.81 -22.90
CA ARG A 169 -15.16 -4.36 -24.30
C ARG A 169 -14.20 -5.21 -25.14
N GLU A 170 -13.05 -5.57 -24.58
CA GLU A 170 -11.99 -6.27 -25.31
C GLU A 170 -11.96 -7.78 -25.00
N PHE A 171 -12.29 -8.17 -23.77
CA PHE A 171 -12.28 -9.58 -23.33
C PHE A 171 -13.68 -10.17 -23.15
N LYS A 172 -14.66 -9.63 -23.88
CA LYS A 172 -16.04 -10.12 -23.80
C LYS A 172 -16.12 -11.61 -24.17
N GLY A 173 -16.73 -12.41 -23.28
CA GLY A 173 -16.91 -13.86 -23.47
C GLY A 173 -15.73 -14.71 -23.01
N ARG A 174 -14.67 -14.11 -22.46
CA ARG A 174 -13.56 -14.81 -21.81
C ARG A 174 -13.71 -14.75 -20.28
N PRO A 175 -13.23 -15.78 -19.55
CA PRO A 175 -13.12 -15.71 -18.10
C PRO A 175 -12.04 -14.68 -17.71
N VAL A 176 -12.47 -13.53 -17.22
CA VAL A 176 -11.58 -12.44 -16.77
C VAL A 176 -12.02 -11.95 -15.42
N VAL A 177 -11.16 -12.04 -14.43
CA VAL A 177 -11.34 -11.50 -13.09
C VAL A 177 -10.70 -10.11 -13.03
N VAL A 178 -11.39 -9.14 -12.44
CA VAL A 178 -10.87 -7.79 -12.22
C VAL A 178 -10.87 -7.48 -10.74
N VAL A 179 -9.69 -7.21 -10.20
CA VAL A 179 -9.53 -6.88 -8.79
C VAL A 179 -8.77 -5.56 -8.63
N ALA A 180 -8.94 -4.93 -7.47
CA ALA A 180 -8.15 -3.74 -7.12
C ALA A 180 -7.77 -3.73 -5.63
N ARG A 181 -6.56 -3.32 -5.30
CA ARG A 181 -6.24 -2.88 -3.94
C ARG A 181 -6.80 -1.49 -3.70
N ALA A 182 -7.10 -1.22 -2.44
CA ALA A 182 -7.53 0.09 -1.98
C ALA A 182 -6.69 0.49 -0.76
N HIS A 183 -5.98 1.60 -0.90
CA HIS A 183 -5.21 2.21 0.16
C HIS A 183 -6.04 3.30 0.84
N ALA A 184 -5.62 3.86 1.98
CA ALA A 184 -6.38 4.94 2.60
C ALA A 184 -6.53 6.14 1.67
N TYR A 185 -5.44 6.53 0.99
CA TYR A 185 -5.37 7.66 0.06
C TYR A 185 -6.43 7.61 -1.06
N ASP A 186 -6.79 6.43 -1.56
CA ASP A 186 -7.72 6.27 -2.67
C ASP A 186 -9.16 5.96 -2.23
N VAL A 187 -9.44 5.96 -0.93
CA VAL A 187 -10.78 5.72 -0.38
C VAL A 187 -11.22 6.73 0.67
N ASP A 188 -10.30 7.40 1.35
CA ASP A 188 -10.62 8.41 2.35
C ASP A 188 -11.08 9.72 1.67
N GLU A 189 -12.36 10.04 1.84
CA GLU A 189 -12.92 11.28 1.28
C GLU A 189 -12.47 12.52 2.08
N ALA A 190 -12.07 12.38 3.35
CA ALA A 190 -11.62 13.51 4.15
C ALA A 190 -10.28 14.05 3.65
N ASP A 191 -9.38 13.17 3.23
CA ASP A 191 -8.07 13.53 2.68
C ASP A 191 -8.14 13.86 1.18
N ALA A 192 -9.25 13.54 0.52
CA ALA A 192 -9.42 13.80 -0.90
C ALA A 192 -9.67 15.29 -1.19
N PRO A 193 -9.21 15.82 -2.33
CA PRO A 193 -9.51 17.19 -2.73
C PRO A 193 -11.01 17.49 -2.71
N ARG A 194 -11.41 18.54 -1.98
CA ARG A 194 -12.82 18.94 -1.79
C ARG A 194 -13.68 17.89 -1.08
N GLY A 195 -13.09 16.99 -0.30
CA GLY A 195 -13.83 15.94 0.39
C GLY A 195 -14.56 14.98 -0.56
N TYR A 196 -13.97 14.68 -1.72
CA TYR A 196 -14.64 13.87 -2.73
C TYR A 196 -13.67 13.02 -3.55
N VAL A 197 -13.91 11.73 -3.61
CA VAL A 197 -13.24 10.79 -4.50
C VAL A 197 -14.13 10.52 -5.73
N PRO A 198 -13.69 10.90 -6.95
CA PRO A 198 -14.57 10.89 -8.12
C PRO A 198 -14.91 9.48 -8.63
N SER A 199 -16.09 9.36 -9.24
CA SER A 199 -16.56 8.18 -9.98
C SER A 199 -16.47 6.86 -9.20
N ARG A 200 -16.57 6.93 -7.87
CA ARG A 200 -16.29 5.78 -6.98
C ARG A 200 -17.24 4.60 -7.20
N GLY A 201 -18.52 4.86 -7.42
CA GLY A 201 -19.48 3.81 -7.73
C GLY A 201 -19.27 3.17 -9.09
N PHE A 202 -18.76 3.93 -10.08
CA PHE A 202 -18.34 3.37 -11.37
C PHE A 202 -17.16 2.39 -11.17
N VAL A 203 -16.13 2.80 -10.42
CA VAL A 203 -14.98 1.95 -10.14
C VAL A 203 -15.39 0.71 -9.34
N MET A 204 -16.28 0.87 -8.34
CA MET A 204 -16.79 -0.24 -7.54
C MET A 204 -17.55 -1.30 -8.36
N ARG A 205 -18.29 -0.87 -9.40
CA ARG A 205 -18.96 -1.78 -10.35
C ARG A 205 -18.02 -2.38 -11.39
N ALA A 206 -16.79 -1.85 -11.51
CA ALA A 206 -15.82 -2.31 -12.48
C ALA A 206 -15.05 -3.56 -12.02
N VAL A 207 -14.98 -3.80 -10.71
CA VAL A 207 -14.17 -4.86 -10.10
C VAL A 207 -15.03 -5.98 -9.51
N ASP A 208 -14.54 -7.21 -9.57
CA ASP A 208 -15.16 -8.37 -8.93
C ASP A 208 -14.84 -8.40 -7.43
N ARG A 209 -13.65 -7.90 -7.05
CA ARG A 209 -13.24 -7.78 -5.67
C ARG A 209 -12.42 -6.49 -5.48
N VAL A 210 -12.62 -5.80 -4.37
CA VAL A 210 -11.74 -4.74 -3.90
C VAL A 210 -11.11 -5.17 -2.58
N TYR A 211 -9.81 -4.99 -2.49
CA TYR A 211 -8.97 -5.40 -1.36
C TYR A 211 -8.41 -4.18 -0.62
N PRO A 212 -9.16 -3.60 0.32
CA PRO A 212 -8.60 -2.60 1.23
C PRO A 212 -7.44 -3.20 2.03
N ILE A 213 -6.39 -2.39 2.24
CA ILE A 213 -5.19 -2.81 2.98
C ILE A 213 -5.41 -2.84 4.50
N SER A 214 -6.55 -2.34 4.99
CA SER A 214 -6.88 -2.22 6.41
C SER A 214 -8.40 -2.22 6.63
N GLU A 215 -8.84 -2.51 7.86
CA GLU A 215 -10.23 -2.33 8.26
C GLU A 215 -10.63 -0.85 8.24
N TYR A 216 -9.69 0.06 8.55
CA TYR A 216 -9.88 1.49 8.42
C TYR A 216 -10.29 1.87 6.99
N ALA A 217 -9.50 1.46 5.98
CA ALA A 217 -9.82 1.70 4.57
C ALA A 217 -11.12 1.01 4.12
N ALA A 218 -11.35 -0.24 4.59
CA ALA A 218 -12.58 -0.97 4.33
C ALA A 218 -13.81 -0.25 4.90
N GLY A 219 -13.67 0.41 6.05
CA GLY A 219 -14.72 1.18 6.70
C GLY A 219 -15.29 2.27 5.82
N PHE A 220 -14.46 3.00 5.07
CA PHE A 220 -14.93 4.01 4.10
C PHE A 220 -15.76 3.39 3.00
N LEU A 221 -15.30 2.31 2.41
CA LEU A 221 -16.00 1.62 1.34
C LEU A 221 -17.32 1.01 1.83
N ARG A 222 -17.35 0.37 3.00
CA ARG A 222 -18.57 -0.24 3.57
C ARG A 222 -19.63 0.82 3.92
N ARG A 223 -19.20 1.98 4.45
CA ARG A 223 -20.13 3.11 4.72
C ARG A 223 -20.72 3.66 3.43
N ARG A 224 -19.91 3.83 2.38
CA ARG A 224 -20.38 4.34 1.10
C ARG A 224 -21.19 3.32 0.31
N PHE A 225 -20.86 2.05 0.41
CA PHE A 225 -21.49 0.95 -0.32
C PHE A 225 -21.98 -0.16 0.61
N PRO A 226 -22.99 0.09 1.47
CA PRO A 226 -23.39 -0.84 2.52
C PRO A 226 -23.96 -2.16 1.99
N ARG A 227 -24.30 -2.25 0.70
CA ARG A 227 -24.78 -3.46 0.03
C ARG A 227 -23.69 -4.21 -0.75
N ALA A 228 -22.48 -3.67 -0.82
CA ALA A 228 -21.38 -4.31 -1.50
C ALA A 228 -20.93 -5.54 -0.72
N ARG A 229 -20.75 -6.68 -1.41
CA ARG A 229 -20.25 -7.93 -0.83
C ARG A 229 -18.86 -8.32 -1.37
N ASN A 230 -18.29 -7.45 -2.18
CA ASN A 230 -17.00 -7.64 -2.84
C ASN A 230 -15.89 -6.81 -2.19
N ILE A 231 -16.01 -6.47 -0.90
CA ILE A 231 -15.01 -5.77 -0.11
C ILE A 231 -14.39 -6.77 0.88
N GLU A 232 -13.12 -7.06 0.72
CA GLU A 232 -12.37 -8.02 1.52
C GLU A 232 -11.01 -7.43 1.90
N VAL A 233 -10.69 -7.39 3.20
CA VAL A 233 -9.39 -6.84 3.65
C VAL A 233 -8.27 -7.80 3.33
N ARG A 234 -7.23 -7.28 2.65
CA ARG A 234 -5.96 -7.96 2.39
C ARG A 234 -4.82 -7.00 2.70
N ARG A 235 -4.11 -7.27 3.77
CA ARG A 235 -3.09 -6.38 4.30
C ARG A 235 -1.85 -6.35 3.41
N LEU A 236 -1.09 -5.27 3.52
CA LEU A 236 0.29 -5.22 3.04
C LEU A 236 1.21 -5.83 4.09
N GLY A 237 2.42 -6.16 3.69
CA GLY A 237 3.42 -6.69 4.58
C GLY A 237 4.81 -6.12 4.30
N VAL A 238 5.67 -6.25 5.30
CA VAL A 238 7.10 -5.93 5.21
C VAL A 238 7.91 -7.19 5.49
N PRO A 239 9.12 -7.32 4.91
CA PRO A 239 9.99 -8.46 5.17
C PRO A 239 10.33 -8.62 6.64
N ALA A 240 10.68 -9.86 7.04
CA ALA A 240 11.25 -10.12 8.34
C ALA A 240 12.52 -9.30 8.56
N ALA A 241 12.65 -8.69 9.73
CA ALA A 241 13.88 -8.11 10.18
C ALA A 241 14.69 -9.12 11.00
N VAL A 242 15.99 -8.89 11.12
CA VAL A 242 16.80 -9.65 12.08
C VAL A 242 16.33 -9.28 13.47
N ARG A 243 15.67 -10.25 14.14
CA ARG A 243 15.18 -10.06 15.50
C ARG A 243 16.35 -10.03 16.48
N ARG A 244 16.32 -9.06 17.38
CA ARG A 244 17.17 -8.99 18.56
C ARG A 244 16.30 -9.07 19.82
N ASP A 245 16.86 -9.62 20.89
CA ASP A 245 16.27 -9.46 22.22
C ASP A 245 16.50 -8.01 22.65
N ARG A 246 15.45 -7.20 22.49
CA ARG A 246 15.49 -5.77 22.80
C ARG A 246 15.62 -5.57 24.31
N ARG A 247 16.46 -4.60 24.68
CA ARG A 247 16.69 -4.20 26.06
C ARG A 247 16.47 -2.69 26.19
N ARG A 248 16.11 -2.28 27.36
CA ARG A 248 16.16 -0.84 27.70
C ARG A 248 17.61 -0.43 27.81
N THR A 249 17.99 0.60 27.07
CA THR A 249 19.36 1.14 27.09
C THR A 249 19.44 2.36 28.03
N ASP A 250 20.64 2.72 28.47
CA ASP A 250 20.91 3.99 29.15
C ASP A 250 22.03 4.71 28.37
N PRO A 251 21.76 5.82 27.69
CA PRO A 251 20.45 6.48 27.52
C PRO A 251 19.44 5.63 26.72
N PHE A 252 18.14 5.85 26.96
CA PHE A 252 17.05 5.15 26.28
C PHE A 252 17.00 5.58 24.79
N GLN A 253 17.20 4.65 23.87
CA GLN A 253 17.36 4.91 22.45
C GLN A 253 16.02 4.96 21.73
N LEU A 254 15.61 6.16 21.33
CA LEU A 254 14.41 6.41 20.55
C LEU A 254 14.75 6.41 19.05
N VAL A 255 13.86 5.86 18.23
CA VAL A 255 13.96 5.96 16.77
C VAL A 255 12.62 6.32 16.16
N SER A 256 12.64 7.10 15.10
CA SER A 256 11.48 7.40 14.24
C SER A 256 11.89 7.33 12.78
N CYS A 257 10.99 6.92 11.89
CA CYS A 257 11.27 6.81 10.46
C CYS A 257 10.09 7.35 9.66
N SER A 258 10.32 8.41 8.91
CA SER A 258 9.34 8.97 7.96
C SER A 258 9.97 10.02 7.05
N HIS A 259 9.37 10.23 5.86
CA HIS A 259 9.60 11.50 5.17
C HIS A 259 8.95 12.62 6.00
N MET A 260 9.62 13.77 6.12
CA MET A 260 9.20 14.90 6.98
C MET A 260 8.03 15.70 6.41
N ALA A 261 6.97 15.02 5.89
CA ALA A 261 5.75 15.70 5.49
C ALA A 261 5.02 16.25 6.72
N PRO A 262 4.25 17.35 6.58
CA PRO A 262 3.59 18.01 7.71
C PRO A 262 2.75 17.05 8.57
N TYR A 263 2.00 16.15 7.95
CA TYR A 263 1.15 15.18 8.65
C TYR A 263 1.93 14.12 9.46
N LYS A 264 3.25 13.95 9.22
CA LYS A 264 4.12 13.07 10.03
C LYS A 264 4.52 13.71 11.37
N ARG A 265 4.31 15.01 11.52
CA ARG A 265 4.47 15.79 12.74
C ARG A 265 5.78 15.53 13.50
N VAL A 266 6.91 15.39 12.78
CA VAL A 266 8.25 15.17 13.38
C VAL A 266 8.60 16.28 14.37
N HIS A 267 8.06 17.49 14.19
CA HIS A 267 8.22 18.60 15.14
C HIS A 267 7.68 18.28 16.54
N LEU A 268 6.60 17.50 16.67
CA LEU A 268 6.09 17.06 17.98
C LEU A 268 7.04 16.06 18.65
N ILE A 269 7.78 15.28 17.88
CA ILE A 269 8.81 14.37 18.43
C ILE A 269 9.95 15.21 18.99
N VAL A 270 10.40 16.28 18.28
CA VAL A 270 11.41 17.22 18.79
C VAL A 270 10.96 17.81 20.14
N GLU A 271 9.73 18.30 20.20
CA GLU A 271 9.16 18.90 21.43
C GLU A 271 9.03 17.88 22.56
N ALA A 272 8.67 16.62 22.27
CA ALA A 272 8.58 15.56 23.26
C ALA A 272 9.96 15.14 23.78
N VAL A 273 10.98 15.11 22.95
CA VAL A 273 12.37 14.86 23.37
C VAL A 273 12.89 16.00 24.25
N ALA A 274 12.61 17.25 23.89
CA ALA A 274 12.93 18.41 24.73
C ALA A 274 12.22 18.36 26.10
N GLU A 275 10.96 17.92 26.12
CA GLU A 275 10.21 17.72 27.37
C GLU A 275 10.82 16.61 28.25
N LEU A 276 11.26 15.48 27.67
CA LEU A 276 11.96 14.43 28.38
C LEU A 276 13.29 14.95 28.98
N GLU A 277 14.05 15.74 28.21
CA GLU A 277 15.27 16.39 28.72
C GLU A 277 14.97 17.29 29.92
N ARG A 278 13.92 18.14 29.82
CA ARG A 278 13.49 19.02 30.91
C ARG A 278 13.08 18.25 32.17
N ARG A 279 12.57 17.02 32.02
CA ARG A 279 12.22 16.10 33.12
C ARG A 279 13.45 15.34 33.66
N GLY A 280 14.65 15.59 33.10
CA GLY A 280 15.88 14.90 33.50
C GLY A 280 15.98 13.45 33.03
N ARG A 281 15.17 13.05 32.03
CA ARG A 281 15.21 11.68 31.47
C ARG A 281 16.35 11.57 30.50
N LYS A 282 17.14 10.50 30.62
CA LYS A 282 18.26 10.22 29.71
C LYS A 282 17.76 9.48 28.47
N VAL A 283 17.62 10.19 27.37
CA VAL A 283 17.24 9.65 26.08
C VAL A 283 18.27 10.02 25.00
N ALA A 284 18.27 9.28 23.89
CA ALA A 284 18.88 9.69 22.63
C ALA A 284 17.90 9.41 21.51
N TRP A 285 17.84 10.26 20.50
CA TRP A 285 16.87 10.12 19.42
C TRP A 285 17.53 10.13 18.05
N THR A 286 17.14 9.16 17.21
CA THR A 286 17.50 9.07 15.80
C THR A 286 16.26 9.21 14.94
N HIS A 287 16.26 10.16 13.99
CA HIS A 287 15.23 10.25 12.96
C HIS A 287 15.78 9.80 11.61
N ILE A 288 15.07 8.88 10.96
CA ILE A 288 15.40 8.33 9.64
C ILE A 288 14.45 8.94 8.62
N GLY A 289 15.00 9.47 7.53
CA GLY A 289 14.24 10.02 6.42
C GLY A 289 14.31 11.54 6.32
N GLU A 290 13.89 12.02 5.17
CA GLU A 290 13.80 13.44 4.83
C GLU A 290 12.71 13.65 3.78
N PHE A 291 12.25 14.86 3.60
CA PHE A 291 11.37 15.24 2.48
C PHE A 291 12.18 15.96 1.40
N ASP A 292 12.94 16.95 1.82
CA ASP A 292 13.90 17.73 1.05
C ASP A 292 14.97 18.31 1.99
N ALA A 293 16.07 18.79 1.42
CA ALA A 293 17.18 19.34 2.19
C ALA A 293 16.80 20.57 3.04
N GLU A 294 15.83 21.38 2.58
CA GLU A 294 15.39 22.58 3.29
C GLU A 294 14.61 22.21 4.55
N ARG A 295 13.67 21.26 4.45
CA ARG A 295 12.90 20.76 5.61
C ARG A 295 13.78 20.02 6.60
N LEU A 296 14.72 19.23 6.13
CA LEU A 296 15.71 18.56 6.99
C LEU A 296 16.52 19.60 7.77
N ALA A 297 17.04 20.62 7.09
CA ALA A 297 17.78 21.71 7.74
C ALA A 297 16.92 22.51 8.74
N ALA A 298 15.66 22.77 8.41
CA ALA A 298 14.73 23.42 9.32
C ALA A 298 14.44 22.58 10.57
N MET A 299 14.28 21.26 10.40
CA MET A 299 14.05 20.33 11.52
C MET A 299 15.27 20.20 12.42
N ARG A 300 16.49 20.18 11.84
CA ARG A 300 17.77 20.20 12.61
C ARG A 300 17.87 21.45 13.46
N ARG A 301 17.66 22.66 12.87
CA ARG A 301 17.63 23.91 13.64
C ARG A 301 16.61 23.87 14.76
N ARG A 302 15.39 23.41 14.49
CA ARG A 302 14.35 23.28 15.54
C ARG A 302 14.81 22.39 16.69
N ALA A 303 15.49 21.28 16.39
CA ALA A 303 16.02 20.40 17.41
C ALA A 303 17.16 21.05 18.19
N GLU A 304 18.08 21.75 17.52
CA GLU A 304 19.18 22.50 18.13
C GLU A 304 18.68 23.63 19.06
N ASP A 305 17.59 24.30 18.67
CA ASP A 305 16.97 25.36 19.47
C ASP A 305 16.23 24.84 20.72
N ALA A 306 15.64 23.63 20.62
CA ALA A 306 14.77 23.09 21.67
C ALA A 306 15.47 22.12 22.63
N ILE A 307 16.56 21.47 22.19
CA ILE A 307 17.23 20.38 22.89
C ILE A 307 18.69 20.78 23.14
N SER A 308 19.12 20.77 24.39
CA SER A 308 20.44 21.31 24.79
C SER A 308 21.51 20.25 24.97
N SER A 309 21.15 19.06 25.48
CA SER A 309 22.11 18.05 25.90
C SER A 309 21.80 16.63 25.40
N THR A 310 20.54 16.37 25.02
CA THR A 310 20.12 15.06 24.50
C THR A 310 20.70 14.82 23.10
N PRO A 311 21.38 13.69 22.85
CA PRO A 311 21.89 13.33 21.54
C PRO A 311 20.76 13.18 20.51
N VAL A 312 20.83 13.93 19.41
CA VAL A 312 19.88 13.86 18.28
C VAL A 312 20.63 13.58 16.98
N THR A 313 20.17 12.60 16.23
CA THR A 313 20.75 12.21 14.92
C THR A 313 19.65 12.26 13.85
N PHE A 314 19.93 12.94 12.73
CA PHE A 314 19.12 12.88 11.51
C PHE A 314 19.95 12.21 10.42
N THR A 315 19.53 11.02 9.98
CA THR A 315 20.28 10.24 8.97
C THR A 315 20.09 10.77 7.55
N GLY A 316 18.99 11.50 7.30
CA GLY A 316 18.52 11.73 5.96
C GLY A 316 17.86 10.48 5.36
N HIS A 317 17.74 10.43 4.04
CA HIS A 317 17.13 9.31 3.34
C HIS A 317 17.98 8.04 3.48
N LEU A 318 17.34 6.93 3.83
CA LEU A 318 17.89 5.58 3.77
C LEU A 318 16.93 4.70 2.95
N THR A 319 17.49 3.73 2.23
CA THR A 319 16.72 2.68 1.57
C THR A 319 16.06 1.77 2.60
N ASN A 320 14.98 1.07 2.23
CA ASN A 320 14.32 0.12 3.13
C ASN A 320 15.27 -0.97 3.66
N THR A 321 16.28 -1.35 2.88
CA THR A 321 17.31 -2.30 3.33
C THR A 321 18.20 -1.69 4.40
N GLU A 322 18.71 -0.48 4.20
CA GLU A 322 19.52 0.24 5.17
C GLU A 322 18.74 0.53 6.46
N VAL A 323 17.45 0.83 6.38
CA VAL A 323 16.57 0.99 7.57
C VAL A 323 16.54 -0.31 8.37
N ARG A 324 16.32 -1.46 7.73
CA ARG A 324 16.31 -2.77 8.41
C ARG A 324 17.66 -3.13 8.99
N GLU A 325 18.75 -2.83 8.29
CA GLU A 325 20.12 -3.03 8.79
C GLU A 325 20.41 -2.14 9.99
N LEU A 326 19.94 -0.90 9.98
CA LEU A 326 20.08 0.01 11.11
C LEU A 326 19.31 -0.50 12.34
N TYR A 327 18.05 -0.99 12.15
CA TYR A 327 17.31 -1.62 13.25
C TYR A 327 17.99 -2.90 13.75
N ALA A 328 18.61 -3.68 12.89
CA ALA A 328 19.36 -4.86 13.27
C ALA A 328 20.70 -4.53 13.96
N GLY A 329 21.36 -3.45 13.56
CA GLY A 329 22.70 -3.03 14.05
C GLY A 329 22.68 -2.20 15.32
N THR A 330 21.55 -1.53 15.64
CA THR A 330 21.45 -0.57 16.76
C THR A 330 20.49 -1.06 17.85
N ASP A 331 20.87 -0.87 19.10
CA ASP A 331 20.05 -1.22 20.26
C ASP A 331 19.01 -0.12 20.55
N PHE A 332 18.13 0.15 19.56
CA PHE A 332 16.98 1.00 19.80
C PHE A 332 16.04 0.37 20.83
N SER A 333 15.45 1.21 21.66
CA SER A 333 14.53 0.79 22.72
C SER A 333 13.07 1.05 22.39
N CYS A 334 12.74 2.07 21.58
CA CYS A 334 11.36 2.41 21.26
C CYS A 334 11.28 3.13 19.90
N PHE A 335 10.25 2.80 19.13
CA PHE A 335 9.91 3.46 17.87
C PHE A 335 8.81 4.50 18.10
N LEU A 336 8.94 5.66 17.45
CA LEU A 336 7.98 6.79 17.56
C LEU A 336 7.30 7.07 16.23
N ASN A 337 5.95 7.18 16.24
CA ASN A 337 5.15 7.66 15.11
C ASN A 337 4.06 8.62 15.59
N CYS A 338 4.21 9.92 15.32
CA CYS A 338 3.27 10.96 15.76
C CYS A 338 2.37 11.49 14.63
N SER A 339 2.14 10.72 13.56
CA SER A 339 1.34 11.12 12.39
C SER A 339 -0.09 11.50 12.76
N ASP A 340 -0.72 12.40 11.99
CA ASP A 340 -2.15 12.70 12.08
C ASP A 340 -2.99 11.99 11.02
N GLY A 341 -2.36 11.37 10.00
CA GLY A 341 -3.00 10.58 8.96
C GLY A 341 -2.13 9.39 8.54
N GLU A 342 -2.71 8.19 8.54
CA GLU A 342 -2.05 6.94 8.11
C GLU A 342 -3.06 5.99 7.47
N GLY A 343 -2.61 5.24 6.45
CA GLY A 343 -3.35 4.05 6.00
C GLY A 343 -3.15 2.92 7.01
N VAL A 344 -1.98 2.30 6.94
CA VAL A 344 -1.33 1.52 7.99
C VAL A 344 0.17 1.86 7.89
N PRO A 345 0.82 2.35 8.95
CA PRO A 345 2.17 2.90 8.83
C PRO A 345 3.22 1.82 8.62
N VAL A 346 3.89 1.84 7.46
CA VAL A 346 4.95 0.90 7.07
C VAL A 346 6.09 0.89 8.07
N ALA A 347 6.54 2.08 8.47
CA ALA A 347 7.65 2.22 9.40
C ALA A 347 7.36 1.58 10.76
N VAL A 348 6.09 1.55 11.19
CA VAL A 348 5.66 0.81 12.39
C VAL A 348 5.73 -0.70 12.16
N MET A 349 5.31 -1.19 10.98
CA MET A 349 5.45 -2.61 10.64
C MET A 349 6.92 -3.04 10.68
N GLU A 350 7.82 -2.24 10.09
CA GLU A 350 9.27 -2.52 10.07
C GLU A 350 9.89 -2.49 11.48
N ALA A 351 9.49 -1.53 12.30
CA ALA A 351 9.90 -1.46 13.70
C ALA A 351 9.44 -2.68 14.50
N GLN A 352 8.19 -3.09 14.33
CA GLN A 352 7.63 -4.28 14.96
C GLN A 352 8.27 -5.58 14.45
N ALA A 353 8.63 -5.66 13.16
CA ALA A 353 9.41 -6.78 12.62
C ALA A 353 10.73 -6.93 13.37
N ALA A 354 11.36 -5.82 13.72
CA ALA A 354 12.60 -5.80 14.50
C ALA A 354 12.38 -5.96 16.04
N GLY A 355 11.13 -6.14 16.49
CA GLY A 355 10.78 -6.30 17.90
C GLY A 355 10.81 -4.99 18.70
N LEU A 356 10.70 -3.84 18.08
CA LEU A 356 10.65 -2.55 18.78
C LEU A 356 9.25 -2.28 19.33
N PRO A 357 9.09 -2.02 20.64
CA PRO A 357 7.90 -1.39 21.16
C PRO A 357 7.62 -0.05 20.46
N VAL A 358 6.34 0.27 20.27
CA VAL A 358 5.94 1.45 19.48
C VAL A 358 5.16 2.43 20.34
N VAL A 359 5.52 3.70 20.32
CA VAL A 359 4.66 4.81 20.78
C VAL A 359 4.10 5.51 19.54
N ALA A 360 2.79 5.44 19.35
CA ALA A 360 2.16 5.98 18.15
C ALA A 360 0.83 6.68 18.43
N THR A 361 0.49 7.65 17.58
CA THR A 361 -0.84 8.24 17.55
C THR A 361 -1.83 7.30 16.86
N ALA A 362 -3.09 7.31 17.30
CA ALA A 362 -4.18 6.49 16.76
C ALA A 362 -4.68 7.01 15.40
N ALA A 363 -3.76 7.40 14.50
CA ALA A 363 -4.06 7.91 13.19
C ALA A 363 -4.44 6.76 12.23
N GLY A 364 -5.58 6.88 11.57
CA GLY A 364 -6.00 5.94 10.54
C GLY A 364 -6.00 4.49 11.00
N GLY A 365 -5.28 3.63 10.28
CA GLY A 365 -5.17 2.20 10.59
C GLY A 365 -4.07 1.85 11.60
N THR A 366 -3.41 2.82 12.24
CA THR A 366 -2.34 2.56 13.22
C THR A 366 -2.82 1.68 14.36
N GLY A 367 -4.04 1.90 14.87
CA GLY A 367 -4.64 1.11 15.94
C GLY A 367 -4.93 -0.35 15.59
N GLU A 368 -4.79 -0.74 14.30
CA GLU A 368 -4.92 -2.14 13.90
C GLU A 368 -3.65 -2.96 14.20
N ILE A 369 -2.50 -2.29 14.33
CA ILE A 369 -1.20 -2.92 14.55
C ILE A 369 -0.51 -2.45 15.83
N VAL A 370 -0.93 -1.33 16.44
CA VAL A 370 -0.42 -0.88 17.73
C VAL A 370 -1.53 -1.03 18.77
N HIS A 371 -1.31 -1.93 19.72
CA HIS A 371 -2.24 -2.23 20.81
C HIS A 371 -1.69 -1.64 22.12
N ASP A 372 -2.45 -0.71 22.73
CA ASP A 372 -1.99 0.02 23.91
C ASP A 372 -1.64 -0.94 25.06
N ARG A 373 -0.46 -0.77 25.64
CA ARG A 373 0.15 -1.57 26.71
C ARG A 373 0.50 -3.01 26.37
N GLU A 374 0.18 -3.50 25.15
CA GLU A 374 0.52 -4.85 24.72
C GLU A 374 1.83 -4.89 23.93
N ASN A 375 1.90 -4.13 22.84
CA ASN A 375 3.06 -4.07 21.94
C ASN A 375 3.62 -2.63 21.81
N GLY A 376 3.11 -1.70 22.62
CA GLY A 376 3.50 -0.29 22.63
C GLY A 376 2.48 0.57 23.37
N ARG A 377 2.44 1.85 23.00
CA ARG A 377 1.46 2.83 23.50
C ARG A 377 0.74 3.47 22.32
N LEU A 378 -0.57 3.47 22.40
CA LEU A 378 -1.43 4.12 21.41
C LEU A 378 -2.08 5.33 22.06
N ILE A 379 -1.76 6.55 21.55
CA ILE A 379 -2.21 7.82 22.10
C ILE A 379 -3.16 8.55 21.13
N PRO A 380 -4.02 9.44 21.60
CA PRO A 380 -4.92 10.21 20.73
C PRO A 380 -4.17 10.98 19.62
N VAL A 381 -4.82 11.21 18.49
CA VAL A 381 -4.25 12.01 17.40
C VAL A 381 -4.05 13.48 17.85
N GLU A 382 -5.04 14.04 18.55
CA GLU A 382 -4.95 15.35 19.19
C GLU A 382 -4.14 15.22 20.49
N THR A 383 -2.81 15.15 20.36
CA THR A 383 -1.89 14.97 21.47
C THR A 383 -0.92 16.16 21.58
N THR A 384 -0.36 16.33 22.76
CA THR A 384 0.70 17.31 23.06
C THR A 384 2.06 16.64 23.22
N ALA A 385 3.13 17.40 23.11
CA ALA A 385 4.49 16.94 23.37
C ALA A 385 4.63 16.31 24.77
N GLY A 386 3.98 16.88 25.80
CA GLY A 386 3.95 16.32 27.15
C GLY A 386 3.30 14.94 27.22
N GLN A 387 2.18 14.74 26.54
CA GLN A 387 1.51 13.43 26.48
C GLN A 387 2.31 12.38 25.71
N ILE A 388 3.04 12.80 24.65
CA ILE A 388 3.98 11.91 23.96
C ILE A 388 5.13 11.52 24.92
N ALA A 389 5.68 12.49 25.67
CA ALA A 389 6.70 12.24 26.68
C ALA A 389 6.19 11.25 27.76
N ASP A 390 4.96 11.46 28.28
CA ASP A 390 4.33 10.52 29.25
C ASP A 390 4.24 9.09 28.70
N ALA A 391 3.85 8.94 27.43
CA ALA A 391 3.78 7.65 26.77
C ALA A 391 5.17 7.00 26.62
N ILE A 392 6.20 7.78 26.28
CA ILE A 392 7.58 7.30 26.20
C ILE A 392 8.07 6.88 27.59
N GLU A 393 7.88 7.70 28.62
CA GLU A 393 8.25 7.39 30.01
C GLU A 393 7.59 6.10 30.49
N SER A 394 6.32 5.89 30.15
CA SER A 394 5.62 4.66 30.53
C SER A 394 6.24 3.38 29.94
N VAL A 395 6.96 3.48 28.81
CA VAL A 395 7.75 2.36 28.24
C VAL A 395 9.14 2.31 28.90
N MET A 396 9.75 3.46 29.17
CA MET A 396 11.04 3.55 29.86
C MET A 396 11.01 2.93 31.27
N ASP A 397 9.90 3.11 31.98
CA ASP A 397 9.75 2.71 33.38
C ASP A 397 9.25 1.27 33.60
N LEU A 398 9.01 0.52 32.49
CA LEU A 398 8.66 -0.91 32.60
C LEU A 398 9.78 -1.71 33.28
N GLY A 399 9.42 -2.76 33.97
CA GLY A 399 10.37 -3.80 34.38
C GLY A 399 10.98 -4.53 33.17
N ASP A 400 12.14 -5.18 33.37
CA ASP A 400 12.83 -5.86 32.26
C ASP A 400 11.97 -6.95 31.60
N GLU A 401 11.22 -7.72 32.42
CA GLU A 401 10.31 -8.75 31.90
C GLU A 401 9.12 -8.17 31.14
N GLU A 402 8.52 -7.08 31.64
CA GLU A 402 7.40 -6.40 30.99
C GLU A 402 7.83 -5.77 29.65
N TYR A 403 8.99 -5.12 29.65
CA TYR A 403 9.57 -4.56 28.42
C TYR A 403 9.88 -5.68 27.41
N ALA A 404 10.50 -6.76 27.83
CA ALA A 404 10.78 -7.90 26.97
C ALA A 404 9.49 -8.55 26.43
N ALA A 405 8.43 -8.61 27.24
CA ALA A 405 7.11 -9.07 26.79
C ALA A 405 6.52 -8.14 25.73
N MET A 406 6.56 -6.82 25.95
CA MET A 406 6.09 -5.81 24.99
C MET A 406 6.85 -5.91 23.67
N SER A 407 8.17 -6.10 23.71
CA SER A 407 9.02 -6.32 22.52
C SER A 407 8.64 -7.62 21.77
N ARG A 408 8.42 -8.73 22.49
CA ARG A 408 7.94 -9.97 21.88
C ARG A 408 6.57 -9.81 21.23
N ASN A 409 5.67 -9.09 21.88
CA ASN A 409 4.32 -8.84 21.36
C ASN A 409 4.35 -7.94 20.11
N ALA A 410 5.26 -6.97 20.03
CA ALA A 410 5.47 -6.18 18.83
C ALA A 410 5.84 -7.08 17.63
N ASN A 411 6.80 -7.98 17.81
CA ASN A 411 7.20 -8.92 16.77
C ASN A 411 6.09 -9.94 16.44
N ALA A 412 5.35 -10.42 17.44
CA ALA A 412 4.22 -11.32 17.24
C ALA A 412 3.09 -10.65 16.44
N THR A 413 2.82 -9.37 16.71
CA THR A 413 1.84 -8.58 15.93
C THR A 413 2.29 -8.44 14.47
N TRP A 414 3.57 -8.11 14.23
CA TRP A 414 4.10 -8.10 12.88
C TRP A 414 3.91 -9.46 12.19
N ALA A 415 4.28 -10.56 12.82
CA ALA A 415 4.17 -11.91 12.25
C ALA A 415 2.71 -12.28 11.89
N ALA A 416 1.75 -11.84 12.72
CA ALA A 416 0.33 -12.08 12.49
C ALA A 416 -0.29 -11.17 11.42
N MET A 417 0.11 -9.89 11.37
CA MET A 417 -0.62 -8.85 10.66
C MET A 417 0.15 -8.25 9.48
N SER A 418 1.48 -8.32 9.48
CA SER A 418 2.34 -7.55 8.58
C SER A 418 3.53 -8.34 8.00
N ASP A 419 3.58 -9.65 8.17
CA ASP A 419 4.60 -10.48 7.50
C ASP A 419 4.31 -10.56 5.99
N ALA A 420 5.21 -10.00 5.17
CA ALA A 420 5.06 -9.94 3.72
C ALA A 420 4.84 -11.31 3.09
N ARG A 421 5.58 -12.34 3.52
CA ARG A 421 5.45 -13.70 2.97
C ARG A 421 4.06 -14.27 3.18
N ARG A 422 3.51 -14.06 4.37
CA ARG A 422 2.17 -14.52 4.72
C ARG A 422 1.10 -13.71 4.00
N GLN A 423 1.16 -12.37 4.10
CA GLN A 423 0.12 -11.49 3.57
C GLN A 423 0.01 -11.58 2.05
N TYR A 424 1.14 -11.63 1.35
CA TYR A 424 1.11 -11.74 -0.12
C TYR A 424 0.73 -13.13 -0.61
N ARG A 425 1.11 -14.19 0.12
CA ARG A 425 0.64 -15.54 -0.20
C ARG A 425 -0.89 -15.65 -0.05
N GLU A 426 -1.44 -15.23 1.10
CA GLU A 426 -2.88 -15.24 1.34
C GLU A 426 -3.65 -14.38 0.30
N PHE A 427 -3.05 -13.27 -0.13
CA PHE A 427 -3.63 -12.43 -1.18
C PHE A 427 -3.63 -13.14 -2.54
N VAL A 428 -2.50 -13.70 -2.96
CA VAL A 428 -2.35 -14.38 -4.26
C VAL A 428 -3.19 -15.65 -4.33
N ASP A 429 -3.24 -16.43 -3.24
CA ASP A 429 -4.13 -17.61 -3.15
C ASP A 429 -5.60 -17.18 -3.32
N GLY A 430 -5.98 -16.03 -2.75
CA GLY A 430 -7.30 -15.43 -2.93
C GLY A 430 -7.58 -14.99 -4.37
N LEU A 431 -6.58 -14.50 -5.11
CA LEU A 431 -6.71 -14.17 -6.54
C LEU A 431 -6.96 -15.43 -7.37
N VAL A 432 -6.14 -16.46 -7.18
CA VAL A 432 -6.25 -17.73 -7.88
C VAL A 432 -7.59 -18.40 -7.62
N ALA A 433 -8.10 -18.35 -6.39
CA ALA A 433 -9.41 -18.89 -6.03
C ALA A 433 -10.60 -18.20 -6.72
N LEU A 434 -10.44 -16.95 -7.19
CA LEU A 434 -11.48 -16.26 -7.97
C LEU A 434 -11.56 -16.69 -9.44
N GLU A 435 -10.54 -17.38 -9.94
CA GLU A 435 -10.47 -17.83 -11.34
C GLU A 435 -11.21 -19.17 -11.58
N GLY A 436 -11.45 -19.93 -10.53
CA GLY A 436 -12.06 -21.28 -10.58
C GLY A 436 -13.32 -21.41 -9.86
#